data_7e31aedb22335a22235382fcdb2fb83a
#
_entry.id   7e31aedb22335a22235382fcdb2fb83a
#
_cell.length_a   1.000
_cell.length_b   1.000
_cell.length_c   1.000
_cell.angle_alpha   90.00
_cell.angle_beta   90.00
_cell.angle_gamma   90.00
#
_symmetry.space_group_name_H-M   'P 1'
#
loop_
_entity.id
_entity.type
_entity.pdbx_description
1 polymer ?
#
loop_
_entity_poly.entity_id
_entity_poly.type
_entity_poly.pdbx_seq_one_letter_code
_entity_poly.pdbx_strand_id
1 'polypeptide(L)'
;MSINKAVSNEVKDYIFITLGLMLYTFGWCVFLLPYEIVTGGVTGLSAVVYYASGIRIENTYLVINIMLLIVALKILGLKFMLKTIYAIFALYFMLKYAQLLMTNPATHKFYQILGPNQAFMSLVIGCCFTGTSLAIVFLNNGSTGGTDIIAACVNKYYNLSLGQVLIFVDLCIIGSCLFIPEFGDWMARSYKVVFGLCTMVIENFMLDYVMNSRRQSVQFMVFSKKYQEIANAIGTQMEHGVTILDGHGWYTGQD
;
A
#
# COMPACT_ATOMS: atom_id res chain seq x y z
N MET A 1 -10.10 -16.96 -24.51
CA MET A 1 -10.71 -16.27 -23.36
C MET A 1 -11.66 -15.22 -23.91
N SER A 2 -12.98 -15.30 -23.67
CA SER A 2 -13.94 -14.42 -24.34
C SER A 2 -13.74 -12.95 -23.92
N ILE A 3 -13.88 -12.01 -24.86
CA ILE A 3 -13.74 -10.56 -24.66
C ILE A 3 -14.60 -10.09 -23.47
N ASN A 4 -15.80 -10.64 -23.32
CA ASN A 4 -16.71 -10.35 -22.18
C ASN A 4 -16.12 -10.69 -20.81
N LYS A 5 -15.30 -11.74 -20.69
CA LYS A 5 -14.66 -12.11 -19.41
C LYS A 5 -13.49 -11.19 -19.07
N ALA A 6 -12.76 -10.70 -20.07
CA ALA A 6 -11.69 -9.73 -19.88
C ALA A 6 -12.23 -8.36 -19.43
N VAL A 7 -13.29 -7.87 -20.09
CA VAL A 7 -13.97 -6.61 -19.71
C VAL A 7 -14.58 -6.70 -18.31
N SER A 8 -15.21 -7.82 -17.97
CA SER A 8 -15.77 -8.04 -16.62
C SER A 8 -14.70 -8.00 -15.54
N ASN A 9 -13.51 -8.52 -15.79
CA ASN A 9 -12.40 -8.48 -14.81
C ASN A 9 -11.84 -7.06 -14.66
N GLU A 10 -11.70 -6.31 -15.74
CA GLU A 10 -11.24 -4.91 -15.64
C GLU A 10 -12.23 -4.04 -14.84
N VAL A 11 -13.54 -4.20 -15.05
CA VAL A 11 -14.56 -3.47 -14.28
C VAL A 11 -14.49 -3.84 -12.80
N LYS A 12 -14.29 -5.11 -12.47
CA LYS A 12 -14.10 -5.55 -11.08
C LYS A 12 -12.88 -4.89 -10.44
N ASP A 13 -11.76 -4.82 -11.17
CA ASP A 13 -10.55 -4.17 -10.66
C ASP A 13 -10.82 -2.71 -10.28
N TYR A 14 -11.51 -1.93 -11.13
CA TYR A 14 -11.86 -0.54 -10.82
C TYR A 14 -12.79 -0.41 -9.61
N ILE A 15 -13.75 -1.31 -9.45
CA ILE A 15 -14.65 -1.33 -8.28
C ILE A 15 -13.84 -1.59 -7.01
N PHE A 16 -12.97 -2.60 -6.99
CA PHE A 16 -12.14 -2.91 -5.82
C PHE A 16 -11.13 -1.82 -5.51
N ILE A 17 -10.51 -1.21 -6.54
CA ILE A 17 -9.66 -0.04 -6.36
C ILE A 17 -10.44 1.09 -5.69
N THR A 18 -11.65 1.40 -6.17
CA THR A 18 -12.48 2.47 -5.58
C THR A 18 -12.83 2.18 -4.12
N LEU A 19 -13.23 0.95 -3.80
CA LEU A 19 -13.51 0.53 -2.41
C LEU A 19 -12.24 0.62 -1.54
N GLY A 20 -11.10 0.21 -2.07
CA GLY A 20 -9.82 0.38 -1.40
C GLY A 20 -9.52 1.85 -1.10
N LEU A 21 -9.66 2.73 -2.09
CA LEU A 21 -9.42 4.17 -1.91
C LEU A 21 -10.39 4.83 -0.91
N MET A 22 -11.65 4.39 -0.86
CA MET A 22 -12.60 4.82 0.17
C MET A 22 -12.14 4.41 1.56
N LEU A 23 -11.70 3.16 1.71
CA LEU A 23 -11.19 2.63 2.97
C LEU A 23 -9.91 3.36 3.40
N TYR A 24 -9.00 3.66 2.46
CA TYR A 24 -7.81 4.47 2.68
C TYR A 24 -8.15 5.85 3.22
N THR A 25 -9.04 6.54 2.50
CA THR A 25 -9.48 7.89 2.85
C THR A 25 -10.13 7.92 4.22
N PHE A 26 -10.96 6.93 4.53
CA PHE A 26 -11.58 6.78 5.84
C PHE A 26 -10.53 6.61 6.94
N GLY A 27 -9.64 5.63 6.83
CA GLY A 27 -8.58 5.38 7.82
C GLY A 27 -7.69 6.60 8.02
N TRP A 28 -7.32 7.26 6.93
CA TRP A 28 -6.40 8.38 6.96
C TRP A 28 -7.03 9.67 7.49
N CYS A 29 -8.18 10.09 6.95
CA CYS A 29 -8.84 11.35 7.36
C CYS A 29 -9.50 11.28 8.74
N VAL A 30 -9.98 10.10 9.16
CA VAL A 30 -10.70 9.94 10.42
C VAL A 30 -9.77 9.66 11.59
N PHE A 31 -8.70 8.91 11.37
CA PHE A 31 -7.83 8.45 12.46
C PHE A 31 -6.44 9.10 12.43
N LEU A 32 -5.77 9.21 11.30
CA LEU A 32 -4.39 9.68 11.28
C LEU A 32 -4.29 11.21 11.24
N LEU A 33 -5.01 11.85 10.35
CA LEU A 33 -4.97 13.30 10.14
C LEU A 33 -5.36 14.11 11.38
N PRO A 34 -6.44 13.78 12.15
CA PRO A 34 -6.85 14.57 13.32
C PRO A 34 -5.86 14.60 14.47
N TYR A 35 -4.94 13.65 14.52
CA TYR A 35 -3.89 13.57 15.53
C TYR A 35 -2.53 14.00 15.00
N GLU A 36 -2.50 14.60 13.83
CA GLU A 36 -1.28 15.05 13.15
C GLU A 36 -0.22 13.96 13.04
N ILE A 37 -0.65 12.73 12.82
CA ILE A 37 0.24 11.59 12.66
C ILE A 37 0.79 11.63 11.23
N VAL A 38 2.11 11.71 11.13
CA VAL A 38 2.79 11.68 9.84
C VAL A 38 2.90 10.22 9.38
N THR A 39 2.51 9.98 8.14
CA THR A 39 2.65 8.67 7.48
C THR A 39 3.74 8.73 6.41
N GLY A 40 4.12 7.60 5.86
CA GLY A 40 4.86 7.52 4.62
C GLY A 40 4.01 7.93 3.41
N GLY A 41 4.58 7.77 2.24
CA GLY A 41 3.90 8.04 0.99
C GLY A 41 3.72 9.52 0.65
N VAL A 42 3.16 9.78 -0.53
CA VAL A 42 2.91 11.18 -0.96
C VAL A 42 1.78 11.82 -0.16
N THR A 43 0.82 11.05 0.37
CA THR A 43 -0.18 11.58 1.31
C THR A 43 0.46 12.08 2.60
N GLY A 44 1.41 11.32 3.16
CA GLY A 44 2.19 11.76 4.32
C GLY A 44 3.02 12.99 4.03
N LEU A 45 3.74 13.02 2.91
CA LEU A 45 4.48 14.22 2.47
C LEU A 45 3.55 15.43 2.30
N SER A 46 2.34 15.21 1.76
CA SER A 46 1.36 16.28 1.59
C SER A 46 0.83 16.80 2.94
N ALA A 47 0.70 15.93 3.95
CA ALA A 47 0.37 16.33 5.31
C ALA A 47 1.51 17.15 5.94
N VAL A 48 2.75 16.73 5.74
CA VAL A 48 3.94 17.49 6.18
C VAL A 48 3.95 18.89 5.58
N VAL A 49 3.71 19.02 4.28
CA VAL A 49 3.58 20.32 3.59
C VAL A 49 2.41 21.14 4.12
N TYR A 50 1.26 20.50 4.39
CA TYR A 50 0.11 21.17 4.99
C TYR A 50 0.42 21.75 6.37
N TYR A 51 1.07 21.00 7.25
CA TYR A 51 1.42 21.48 8.58
C TYR A 51 2.49 22.58 8.55
N ALA A 52 3.39 22.57 7.54
CA ALA A 52 4.43 23.57 7.41
C ALA A 52 3.98 24.86 6.70
N SER A 53 3.06 24.78 5.76
CA SER A 53 2.71 25.89 4.84
C SER A 53 1.23 26.24 4.78
N GLY A 54 0.35 25.40 5.33
CA GLY A 54 -1.11 25.55 5.22
C GLY A 54 -1.69 25.19 3.83
N ILE A 55 -0.86 24.74 2.89
CA ILE A 55 -1.34 24.30 1.57
C ILE A 55 -2.17 23.04 1.73
N ARG A 56 -3.36 23.00 1.13
CA ARG A 56 -4.28 21.86 1.24
C ARG A 56 -3.64 20.56 0.77
N ILE A 57 -3.85 19.51 1.55
CA ILE A 57 -3.24 18.18 1.36
C ILE A 57 -3.54 17.62 -0.02
N GLU A 58 -4.81 17.70 -0.45
CA GLU A 58 -5.24 17.20 -1.75
C GLU A 58 -4.53 17.87 -2.92
N ASN A 59 -4.24 19.18 -2.82
CA ASN A 59 -3.56 19.92 -3.88
C ASN A 59 -2.08 19.49 -3.99
N THR A 60 -1.38 19.41 -2.87
CA THR A 60 0.02 18.95 -2.83
C THR A 60 0.11 17.52 -3.33
N TYR A 61 -0.80 16.64 -2.89
CA TYR A 61 -0.90 15.27 -3.35
C TYR A 61 -1.06 15.20 -4.89
N LEU A 62 -1.96 15.99 -5.46
CA LEU A 62 -2.21 16.01 -6.90
C LEU A 62 -1.00 16.49 -7.69
N VAL A 63 -0.37 17.59 -7.27
CA VAL A 63 0.80 18.18 -7.95
C VAL A 63 1.96 17.19 -7.97
N ILE A 64 2.30 16.60 -6.82
CA ILE A 64 3.39 15.62 -6.75
C ILE A 64 3.09 14.41 -7.63
N ASN A 65 1.86 13.90 -7.60
CA ASN A 65 1.48 12.76 -8.42
C ASN A 65 1.52 13.04 -9.92
N ILE A 66 1.13 14.23 -10.35
CA ILE A 66 1.25 14.65 -11.77
C ILE A 66 2.72 14.65 -12.19
N MET A 67 3.63 15.18 -11.37
CA MET A 67 5.07 15.15 -11.65
C MET A 67 5.60 13.70 -11.75
N LEU A 68 5.21 12.84 -10.82
CA LEU A 68 5.60 11.43 -10.82
C LEU A 68 5.05 10.67 -12.04
N LEU A 69 3.81 10.95 -12.44
CA LEU A 69 3.20 10.35 -13.63
C LEU A 69 3.93 10.74 -14.91
N ILE A 70 4.36 11.99 -15.05
CA ILE A 70 5.12 12.45 -16.22
C ILE A 70 6.44 11.68 -16.35
N VAL A 71 7.13 11.46 -15.24
CA VAL A 71 8.36 10.66 -15.21
C VAL A 71 8.06 9.19 -15.53
N ALA A 72 7.01 8.64 -14.95
CA ALA A 72 6.64 7.23 -15.07
C ALA A 72 6.07 6.86 -16.46
N LEU A 73 5.52 7.83 -17.21
CA LEU A 73 4.93 7.59 -18.55
C LEU A 73 5.86 6.83 -19.51
N LYS A 74 7.16 7.12 -19.44
CA LYS A 74 8.17 6.45 -20.27
C LYS A 74 8.60 5.08 -19.75
N ILE A 75 8.32 4.79 -18.49
CA ILE A 75 8.86 3.64 -17.76
C ILE A 75 7.80 2.55 -17.58
N LEU A 76 6.61 2.90 -17.13
CA LEU A 76 5.54 1.99 -16.77
C LEU A 76 4.54 1.82 -17.94
N GLY A 77 4.02 0.61 -18.13
CA GLY A 77 3.11 0.31 -19.23
C GLY A 77 1.75 1.03 -19.13
N LEU A 78 1.09 1.24 -20.27
CA LEU A 78 -0.16 2.00 -20.38
C LEU A 78 -1.30 1.49 -19.46
N LYS A 79 -1.44 0.17 -19.28
CA LYS A 79 -2.49 -0.40 -18.43
C LYS A 79 -2.34 -0.01 -16.96
N PHE A 80 -1.12 -0.08 -16.44
CA PHE A 80 -0.81 0.36 -15.08
C PHE A 80 -1.07 1.86 -14.92
N MET A 81 -0.66 2.65 -15.91
CA MET A 81 -0.83 4.10 -15.91
C MET A 81 -2.29 4.53 -15.86
N LEU A 82 -3.18 3.88 -16.64
CA LEU A 82 -4.60 4.24 -16.66
C LEU A 82 -5.27 4.01 -15.30
N LYS A 83 -5.00 2.86 -14.65
CA LYS A 83 -5.52 2.57 -13.31
C LYS A 83 -4.95 3.52 -12.26
N THR A 84 -3.67 3.86 -12.36
CA THR A 84 -3.00 4.80 -11.45
C THR A 84 -3.54 6.22 -11.62
N ILE A 85 -3.73 6.71 -12.85
CA ILE A 85 -4.35 8.02 -13.12
C ILE A 85 -5.75 8.07 -12.51
N TYR A 86 -6.57 7.06 -12.76
CA TYR A 86 -7.90 6.96 -12.17
C TYR A 86 -7.84 7.03 -10.64
N ALA A 87 -6.96 6.25 -10.02
CA ALA A 87 -6.82 6.18 -8.56
C ALA A 87 -6.37 7.54 -7.97
N ILE A 88 -5.43 8.23 -8.61
CA ILE A 88 -4.96 9.56 -8.16
C ILE A 88 -6.11 10.58 -8.16
N PHE A 89 -6.87 10.66 -9.24
CA PHE A 89 -8.00 11.60 -9.31
C PHE A 89 -9.12 11.20 -8.34
N ALA A 90 -9.44 9.92 -8.22
CA ALA A 90 -10.43 9.43 -7.27
C ALA A 90 -10.02 9.78 -5.83
N LEU A 91 -8.76 9.49 -5.45
CA LEU A 91 -8.24 9.79 -4.12
C LEU A 91 -8.19 11.30 -3.84
N TYR A 92 -7.83 12.12 -4.84
CA TYR A 92 -7.88 13.58 -4.72
C TYR A 92 -9.27 14.08 -4.29
N PHE A 93 -10.32 13.64 -4.99
CA PHE A 93 -11.69 14.04 -4.65
C PHE A 93 -12.13 13.45 -3.30
N MET A 94 -11.81 12.20 -3.02
CA MET A 94 -12.14 11.56 -1.75
C MET A 94 -11.48 12.26 -0.57
N LEU A 95 -10.17 12.60 -0.65
CA LEU A 95 -9.47 13.35 0.38
C LEU A 95 -10.08 14.74 0.58
N LYS A 96 -10.39 15.45 -0.50
CA LYS A 96 -11.02 16.79 -0.44
C LYS A 96 -12.35 16.74 0.30
N TYR A 97 -13.24 15.83 -0.07
CA TYR A 97 -14.56 15.73 0.57
C TYR A 97 -14.49 15.18 1.99
N ALA A 98 -13.62 14.20 2.26
CA ALA A 98 -13.46 13.65 3.60
C ALA A 98 -12.89 14.69 4.58
N GLN A 99 -11.91 15.49 4.17
CA GLN A 99 -11.38 16.57 5.00
C GLN A 99 -12.45 17.63 5.28
N LEU A 100 -13.28 17.97 4.29
CA LEU A 100 -14.38 18.92 4.49
C LEU A 100 -15.39 18.39 5.53
N LEU A 101 -15.73 17.10 5.48
CA LEU A 101 -16.64 16.46 6.42
C LEU A 101 -16.05 16.35 7.83
N MET A 102 -14.75 16.10 7.92
CA MET A 102 -14.05 15.90 9.19
C MET A 102 -13.58 17.21 9.85
N THR A 103 -13.73 18.36 9.19
CA THR A 103 -13.36 19.67 9.73
C THR A 103 -14.54 20.28 10.47
N ASN A 104 -14.33 20.69 11.71
CA ASN A 104 -15.32 21.44 12.48
C ASN A 104 -15.43 22.87 11.93
N PRO A 105 -16.60 23.29 11.43
CA PRO A 105 -16.76 24.61 10.82
C PRO A 105 -16.53 25.79 11.79
N ALA A 106 -16.69 25.56 13.10
CA ALA A 106 -16.51 26.62 14.11
C ALA A 106 -15.05 26.80 14.54
N THR A 107 -14.28 25.70 14.62
CA THR A 107 -12.90 25.72 15.14
C THR A 107 -11.85 25.53 14.06
N HIS A 108 -12.25 25.19 12.83
CA HIS A 108 -11.36 24.80 11.72
C HIS A 108 -10.37 23.68 12.04
N LYS A 109 -10.66 22.89 13.10
CA LYS A 109 -9.87 21.72 13.48
C LYS A 109 -10.59 20.44 13.08
N PHE A 110 -9.82 19.37 12.86
CA PHE A 110 -10.37 18.06 12.59
C PHE A 110 -11.00 17.43 13.84
N TYR A 111 -12.10 16.69 13.66
CA TYR A 111 -12.75 15.97 14.75
C TYR A 111 -11.92 14.79 15.20
N GLN A 112 -11.53 14.75 16.47
CA GLN A 112 -10.83 13.61 17.09
C GLN A 112 -11.86 12.64 17.67
N ILE A 113 -12.26 11.63 16.90
CA ILE A 113 -13.36 10.72 17.26
C ILE A 113 -13.05 9.92 18.54
N LEU A 114 -11.79 9.53 18.75
CA LEU A 114 -11.38 8.76 19.94
C LEU A 114 -11.07 9.63 21.16
N GLY A 115 -11.14 10.97 21.04
CA GLY A 115 -10.79 11.90 22.09
C GLY A 115 -9.31 12.35 22.06
N PRO A 116 -8.95 13.42 22.80
CA PRO A 116 -7.69 14.14 22.59
C PRO A 116 -6.42 13.36 22.97
N ASN A 117 -6.51 12.34 23.82
CA ASN A 117 -5.33 11.61 24.33
C ASN A 117 -5.18 10.20 23.72
N GLN A 118 -5.85 9.90 22.62
CA GLN A 118 -5.88 8.57 22.03
C GLN A 118 -5.09 8.48 20.72
N ALA A 119 -4.00 9.25 20.59
CA ALA A 119 -3.20 9.30 19.37
C ALA A 119 -2.64 7.93 18.98
N PHE A 120 -2.12 7.14 19.94
CA PHE A 120 -1.58 5.81 19.64
C PHE A 120 -2.66 4.81 19.19
N MET A 121 -3.83 4.79 19.85
CA MET A 121 -4.94 3.94 19.44
C MET A 121 -5.43 4.33 18.04
N SER A 122 -5.51 5.63 17.78
CA SER A 122 -5.89 6.16 16.47
C SER A 122 -4.90 5.77 15.39
N LEU A 123 -3.59 5.81 15.70
CA LEU A 123 -2.53 5.33 14.82
C LEU A 123 -2.75 3.87 14.44
N VAL A 124 -2.93 2.98 15.41
CA VAL A 124 -3.10 1.54 15.15
C VAL A 124 -4.32 1.27 14.27
N ILE A 125 -5.46 1.85 14.61
CA ILE A 125 -6.70 1.68 13.84
C ILE A 125 -6.54 2.27 12.43
N GLY A 126 -6.01 3.48 12.32
CA GLY A 126 -5.76 4.13 11.05
C GLY A 126 -4.87 3.31 10.12
N CYS A 127 -3.74 2.79 10.64
CA CYS A 127 -2.82 1.95 9.87
C CYS A 127 -3.42 0.61 9.47
N CYS A 128 -4.29 0.01 10.29
CA CYS A 128 -5.04 -1.18 9.90
C CYS A 128 -5.93 -0.92 8.68
N PHE A 129 -6.62 0.21 8.63
CA PHE A 129 -7.44 0.60 7.48
C PHE A 129 -6.59 0.95 6.26
N THR A 130 -5.56 1.79 6.41
CA THR A 130 -4.73 2.22 5.29
C THR A 130 -3.92 1.08 4.71
N GLY A 131 -3.27 0.24 5.51
CA GLY A 131 -2.51 -0.92 5.05
C GLY A 131 -3.38 -1.97 4.35
N THR A 132 -4.57 -2.27 4.90
CA THR A 132 -5.56 -3.15 4.23
C THR A 132 -6.01 -2.57 2.89
N SER A 133 -6.26 -1.28 2.85
CA SER A 133 -6.65 -0.55 1.65
C SER A 133 -5.59 -0.63 0.55
N LEU A 134 -4.33 -0.36 0.88
CA LEU A 134 -3.21 -0.47 -0.06
C LEU A 134 -3.11 -1.89 -0.63
N ALA A 135 -3.25 -2.91 0.22
CA ALA A 135 -3.27 -4.30 -0.24
C ALA A 135 -4.40 -4.57 -1.24
N ILE A 136 -5.62 -4.08 -0.98
CA ILE A 136 -6.75 -4.23 -1.90
C ILE A 136 -6.44 -3.58 -3.26
N VAL A 137 -5.89 -2.37 -3.26
CA VAL A 137 -5.53 -1.65 -4.49
C VAL A 137 -4.45 -2.41 -5.27
N PHE A 138 -3.38 -2.87 -4.61
CA PHE A 138 -2.30 -3.63 -5.26
C PHE A 138 -2.73 -4.99 -5.80
N LEU A 139 -3.61 -5.71 -5.08
CA LEU A 139 -4.14 -6.99 -5.53
C LEU A 139 -4.98 -6.87 -6.82
N ASN A 140 -5.50 -5.66 -7.11
CA ASN A 140 -6.26 -5.38 -8.32
C ASN A 140 -5.42 -4.63 -9.38
N ASN A 141 -4.08 -4.77 -9.32
CA ASN A 141 -3.12 -4.15 -10.26
C ASN A 141 -3.29 -2.62 -10.36
N GLY A 142 -3.71 -1.98 -9.28
CA GLY A 142 -3.75 -0.53 -9.12
C GLY A 142 -2.56 -0.02 -8.31
N SER A 143 -2.48 1.30 -8.20
CA SER A 143 -1.57 2.01 -7.30
C SER A 143 -2.34 3.22 -6.77
N THR A 144 -2.07 3.60 -5.53
CA THR A 144 -2.63 4.84 -4.96
C THR A 144 -1.93 6.08 -5.52
N GLY A 145 -0.96 5.89 -6.40
CA GLY A 145 -0.03 6.95 -6.79
C GLY A 145 1.08 7.11 -5.75
N GLY A 146 1.79 8.23 -5.83
CA GLY A 146 2.79 8.55 -4.82
C GLY A 146 4.06 7.72 -4.89
N THR A 147 4.56 7.33 -3.73
CA THR A 147 5.79 6.55 -3.58
C THR A 147 5.72 5.20 -4.28
N ASP A 148 4.53 4.65 -4.48
CA ASP A 148 4.28 3.44 -5.26
C ASP A 148 4.81 3.55 -6.68
N ILE A 149 4.62 4.72 -7.31
CA ILE A 149 5.12 5.01 -8.68
C ILE A 149 6.64 5.01 -8.67
N ILE A 150 7.26 5.61 -7.65
CA ILE A 150 8.72 5.62 -7.48
C ILE A 150 9.21 4.19 -7.33
N ALA A 151 8.59 3.41 -6.44
CA ALA A 151 8.96 2.03 -6.21
C ALA A 151 8.82 1.17 -7.47
N ALA A 152 7.76 1.34 -8.24
CA ALA A 152 7.55 0.63 -9.50
C ALA A 152 8.59 1.02 -10.56
N CYS A 153 8.97 2.29 -10.64
CA CYS A 153 10.01 2.77 -11.55
C CYS A 153 11.39 2.20 -11.18
N VAL A 154 11.75 2.24 -9.90
CA VAL A 154 13.03 1.72 -9.40
C VAL A 154 13.12 0.20 -9.58
N ASN A 155 12.06 -0.53 -9.23
CA ASN A 155 12.00 -1.99 -9.41
C ASN A 155 12.22 -2.42 -10.86
N LYS A 156 11.80 -1.61 -11.83
CA LYS A 156 11.99 -1.92 -13.26
C LYS A 156 13.45 -1.85 -13.72
N TYR A 157 14.26 -1.00 -13.10
CA TYR A 157 15.67 -0.82 -13.47
C TYR A 157 16.63 -1.55 -12.54
N TYR A 158 16.24 -1.75 -11.30
CA TYR A 158 17.06 -2.38 -10.27
C TYR A 158 16.29 -3.56 -9.68
N ASN A 159 16.99 -4.66 -9.38
CA ASN A 159 16.40 -5.85 -8.76
C ASN A 159 16.12 -5.64 -7.24
N LEU A 160 15.52 -4.49 -6.90
CA LEU A 160 15.09 -4.17 -5.55
C LEU A 160 13.60 -4.50 -5.40
N SER A 161 13.20 -5.05 -4.25
CA SER A 161 11.79 -5.27 -3.98
C SER A 161 11.04 -3.94 -3.84
N LEU A 162 9.76 -3.92 -4.24
CA LEU A 162 8.91 -2.73 -4.08
C LEU A 162 8.90 -2.24 -2.63
N GLY A 163 8.77 -3.17 -1.66
CA GLY A 163 8.77 -2.83 -0.24
C GLY A 163 10.05 -2.18 0.25
N GLN A 164 11.23 -2.62 -0.23
CA GLN A 164 12.50 -1.99 0.14
C GLN A 164 12.57 -0.53 -0.30
N VAL A 165 12.12 -0.24 -1.52
CA VAL A 165 12.11 1.14 -2.04
C VAL A 165 11.09 1.99 -1.28
N LEU A 166 9.89 1.45 -1.00
CA LEU A 166 8.86 2.14 -0.22
C LEU A 166 9.37 2.49 1.17
N ILE A 167 9.93 1.53 1.91
CA ILE A 167 10.48 1.77 3.25
C ILE A 167 11.55 2.86 3.23
N PHE A 168 12.45 2.85 2.25
CA PHE A 168 13.50 3.85 2.15
C PHE A 168 12.94 5.26 1.90
N VAL A 169 12.00 5.40 0.95
CA VAL A 169 11.38 6.69 0.63
C VAL A 169 10.55 7.20 1.82
N ASP A 170 9.78 6.32 2.45
CA ASP A 170 8.96 6.67 3.61
C ASP A 170 9.82 7.09 4.81
N LEU A 171 10.96 6.43 5.02
CA LEU A 171 11.94 6.82 6.04
C LEU A 171 12.47 8.24 5.80
N CYS A 172 12.76 8.59 4.54
CA CYS A 172 13.18 9.95 4.17
C CYS A 172 12.08 10.97 4.44
N ILE A 173 10.82 10.67 4.11
CA ILE A 173 9.67 11.54 4.34
C ILE A 173 9.46 11.75 5.85
N ILE A 174 9.40 10.67 6.62
CA ILE A 174 9.22 10.73 8.08
C ILE A 174 10.40 11.45 8.74
N GLY A 175 11.63 11.16 8.30
CA GLY A 175 12.84 11.81 8.80
C GLY A 175 12.87 13.33 8.52
N SER A 176 12.24 13.77 7.43
CA SER A 176 12.16 15.21 7.10
C SER A 176 11.44 16.03 8.15
N CYS A 177 10.57 15.42 8.96
CA CYS A 177 9.88 16.09 10.06
C CYS A 177 10.82 16.69 11.11
N LEU A 178 12.04 16.16 11.26
CA LEU A 178 13.04 16.71 12.18
C LEU A 178 13.50 18.12 11.78
N PHE A 179 13.46 18.43 10.49
CA PHE A 179 13.96 19.69 9.95
C PHE A 179 12.89 20.78 9.83
N ILE A 180 11.65 20.51 10.22
CA ILE A 180 10.51 21.43 10.07
C ILE A 180 10.26 22.15 11.41
N PRO A 181 10.59 23.45 11.53
CA PRO A 181 10.45 24.22 12.77
C PRO A 181 9.00 24.33 13.26
N GLU A 182 8.03 24.33 12.34
CA GLU A 182 6.60 24.47 12.59
C GLU A 182 6.03 23.33 13.45
N PHE A 183 6.73 22.17 13.49
CA PHE A 183 6.35 21.05 14.36
C PHE A 183 6.71 21.25 15.84
N GLY A 184 7.30 22.38 16.20
CA GLY A 184 7.63 22.74 17.58
C GLY A 184 9.05 22.36 17.99
N ASP A 185 9.23 22.08 19.29
CA ASP A 185 10.53 21.74 19.89
C ASP A 185 11.11 20.45 19.33
N TRP A 186 12.40 20.24 19.56
CA TRP A 186 13.08 18.99 19.20
C TRP A 186 12.37 17.74 19.72
N MET A 187 11.82 17.81 20.93
CA MET A 187 11.06 16.71 21.54
C MET A 187 9.78 16.42 20.73
N ALA A 188 9.02 17.45 20.36
CA ALA A 188 7.79 17.30 19.57
C ALA A 188 8.07 16.73 18.16
N ARG A 189 9.15 17.17 17.52
CA ARG A 189 9.58 16.64 16.20
C ARG A 189 10.00 15.17 16.31
N SER A 190 10.79 14.83 17.34
CA SER A 190 11.19 13.44 17.59
C SER A 190 9.98 12.54 17.84
N TYR A 191 8.97 13.04 18.57
CA TYR A 191 7.71 12.32 18.79
C TYR A 191 6.99 12.03 17.46
N LYS A 192 6.89 13.01 16.56
CA LYS A 192 6.28 12.81 15.23
C LYS A 192 7.04 11.75 14.39
N VAL A 193 8.37 11.75 14.47
CA VAL A 193 9.19 10.72 13.78
C VAL A 193 8.96 9.33 14.36
N VAL A 194 8.95 9.19 15.69
CA VAL A 194 8.67 7.89 16.33
C VAL A 194 7.29 7.38 15.96
N PHE A 195 6.26 8.23 16.00
CA PHE A 195 4.92 7.86 15.56
C PHE A 195 4.88 7.50 14.08
N GLY A 196 5.59 8.25 13.24
CA GLY A 196 5.72 7.93 11.80
C GLY A 196 6.39 6.59 11.55
N LEU A 197 7.43 6.24 12.30
CA LEU A 197 8.06 4.91 12.20
C LEU A 197 7.09 3.81 12.65
N CYS A 198 6.30 4.04 13.69
CA CYS A 198 5.26 3.10 14.10
C CYS A 198 4.19 2.94 13.00
N THR A 199 3.74 4.02 12.35
CA THR A 199 2.80 3.93 11.23
C THR A 199 3.39 3.07 10.10
N MET A 200 4.63 3.33 9.70
CA MET A 200 5.31 2.60 8.64
C MET A 200 5.35 1.09 8.94
N VAL A 201 5.70 0.71 10.16
CA VAL A 201 5.78 -0.72 10.54
C VAL A 201 4.40 -1.38 10.52
N ILE A 202 3.39 -0.77 11.14
CA ILE A 202 2.04 -1.35 11.25
C ILE A 202 1.36 -1.39 9.87
N GLU A 203 1.47 -0.33 9.08
CA GLU A 203 0.87 -0.25 7.75
C GLU A 203 1.45 -1.30 6.80
N ASN A 204 2.80 -1.43 6.76
CA ASN A 204 3.45 -2.46 5.95
C ASN A 204 3.11 -3.88 6.43
N PHE A 205 3.04 -4.10 7.75
CA PHE A 205 2.62 -5.39 8.29
C PHE A 205 1.20 -5.77 7.84
N MET A 206 0.26 -4.83 7.93
CA MET A 206 -1.12 -5.05 7.50
C MET A 206 -1.22 -5.25 5.99
N LEU A 207 -0.47 -4.48 5.21
CA LEU A 207 -0.37 -4.63 3.76
C LEU A 207 0.10 -6.05 3.39
N ASP A 208 1.22 -6.49 3.96
CA ASP A 208 1.79 -7.80 3.69
C ASP A 208 0.86 -8.94 4.16
N TYR A 209 0.25 -8.80 5.32
CA TYR A 209 -0.70 -9.77 5.86
C TYR A 209 -1.88 -10.00 4.91
N VAL A 210 -2.49 -8.93 4.41
CA VAL A 210 -3.63 -9.02 3.50
C VAL A 210 -3.20 -9.51 2.11
N MET A 211 -2.06 -9.06 1.60
CA MET A 211 -1.53 -9.52 0.31
C MET A 211 -1.19 -11.01 0.33
N ASN A 212 -0.52 -11.46 1.37
CA ASN A 212 -0.10 -12.86 1.50
C ASN A 212 -1.27 -13.80 1.73
N SER A 213 -2.34 -13.35 2.42
CA SER A 213 -3.54 -14.18 2.64
C SER A 213 -4.21 -14.62 1.34
N ARG A 214 -4.07 -13.86 0.25
CA ARG A 214 -4.62 -14.18 -1.08
C ARG A 214 -3.64 -14.89 -2.02
N ARG A 215 -2.35 -14.89 -1.72
CA ARG A 215 -1.29 -15.46 -2.58
C ARG A 215 -0.65 -16.73 -2.00
N GLN A 216 -1.25 -17.33 -0.99
CA GLN A 216 -0.73 -18.57 -0.45
C GLN A 216 -0.85 -19.69 -1.47
N SER A 217 0.26 -20.04 -2.08
CA SER A 217 0.43 -21.29 -2.80
C SER A 217 1.10 -22.28 -1.87
N VAL A 218 0.59 -23.49 -1.81
CA VAL A 218 1.16 -24.58 -1.01
C VAL A 218 1.88 -25.52 -1.95
N GLN A 219 3.12 -25.83 -1.64
CA GLN A 219 3.87 -26.85 -2.35
C GLN A 219 3.88 -28.12 -1.50
N PHE A 220 3.35 -29.21 -2.06
CA PHE A 220 3.42 -30.52 -1.45
C PHE A 220 4.59 -31.29 -2.02
N MET A 221 5.52 -31.71 -1.17
CA MET A 221 6.57 -32.67 -1.53
C MET A 221 6.18 -34.03 -0.99
N VAL A 222 6.04 -35.01 -1.88
CA VAL A 222 5.70 -36.38 -1.52
C VAL A 222 6.89 -37.28 -1.85
N PHE A 223 7.46 -37.91 -0.81
CA PHE A 223 8.56 -38.86 -0.98
C PHE A 223 7.96 -40.28 -0.95
N SER A 224 8.00 -40.99 -2.05
CA SER A 224 7.42 -42.33 -2.15
C SER A 224 8.07 -43.15 -3.26
N LYS A 225 8.27 -44.42 -3.01
CA LYS A 225 8.66 -45.38 -4.06
C LYS A 225 7.53 -45.66 -5.05
N LYS A 226 6.27 -45.35 -4.69
CA LYS A 226 5.08 -45.48 -5.55
C LYS A 226 4.73 -44.16 -6.23
N TYR A 227 5.73 -43.37 -6.60
CA TYR A 227 5.54 -42.04 -7.13
C TYR A 227 4.67 -41.99 -8.41
N GLN A 228 4.77 -43.05 -9.26
CA GLN A 228 3.99 -43.11 -10.49
C GLN A 228 2.49 -43.28 -10.23
N GLU A 229 2.10 -44.15 -9.28
CA GLU A 229 0.70 -44.36 -8.90
C GLU A 229 0.12 -43.04 -8.32
N ILE A 230 0.89 -42.38 -7.45
CA ILE A 230 0.49 -41.12 -6.82
C ILE A 230 0.38 -40.01 -7.87
N ALA A 231 1.36 -39.86 -8.77
CA ALA A 231 1.34 -38.87 -9.83
C ALA A 231 0.13 -39.03 -10.77
N ASN A 232 -0.17 -40.30 -11.15
CA ASN A 232 -1.35 -40.61 -11.96
C ASN A 232 -2.66 -40.28 -11.23
N ALA A 233 -2.77 -40.62 -9.95
CA ALA A 233 -3.95 -40.32 -9.14
C ALA A 233 -4.17 -38.80 -9.02
N ILE A 234 -3.12 -38.03 -8.75
CA ILE A 234 -3.21 -36.56 -8.69
C ILE A 234 -3.58 -35.96 -10.03
N GLY A 235 -2.96 -36.43 -11.13
CA GLY A 235 -3.23 -35.92 -12.48
C GLY A 235 -4.64 -36.24 -12.98
N THR A 236 -5.16 -37.45 -12.67
CA THR A 236 -6.46 -37.90 -13.20
C THR A 236 -7.64 -37.57 -12.30
N GLN A 237 -7.47 -37.64 -10.97
CA GLN A 237 -8.56 -37.42 -10.01
C GLN A 237 -8.66 -35.98 -9.53
N MET A 238 -7.53 -35.28 -9.42
CA MET A 238 -7.49 -33.91 -8.92
C MET A 238 -7.25 -32.86 -10.01
N GLU A 239 -6.97 -33.27 -11.23
CA GLU A 239 -6.64 -32.40 -12.39
C GLU A 239 -5.51 -31.39 -12.09
N HIS A 240 -4.55 -31.79 -11.22
CA HIS A 240 -3.42 -30.97 -10.84
C HIS A 240 -2.13 -31.43 -11.52
N GLY A 241 -1.28 -30.47 -11.89
CA GLY A 241 0.06 -30.76 -12.41
C GLY A 241 0.95 -31.38 -11.34
N VAL A 242 1.75 -32.38 -11.73
CA VAL A 242 2.72 -33.06 -10.87
C VAL A 242 4.09 -32.97 -11.53
N THR A 243 5.10 -32.63 -10.76
CA THR A 243 6.51 -32.66 -11.19
C THR A 243 7.21 -33.78 -10.43
N ILE A 244 7.80 -34.71 -11.16
CA ILE A 244 8.63 -35.77 -10.56
C ILE A 244 10.07 -35.29 -10.57
N LEU A 245 10.72 -35.39 -9.40
CA LEU A 245 12.13 -35.06 -9.22
C LEU A 245 12.87 -36.35 -8.85
N ASP A 246 13.86 -36.72 -9.65
CA ASP A 246 14.75 -37.81 -9.33
C ASP A 246 15.82 -37.32 -8.36
N GLY A 247 16.05 -38.07 -7.30
CA GLY A 247 17.01 -37.73 -6.25
C GLY A 247 17.85 -38.90 -5.86
N HIS A 248 19.16 -38.67 -5.71
CA HIS A 248 20.10 -39.70 -5.22
C HIS A 248 20.38 -39.51 -3.73
N GLY A 249 20.30 -40.55 -2.99
CA GLY A 249 20.72 -40.56 -1.59
C GLY A 249 22.23 -40.36 -1.47
N TRP A 250 22.67 -39.16 -1.04
CA TRP A 250 24.09 -38.84 -0.95
C TRP A 250 24.88 -39.85 -0.08
N TYR A 251 24.28 -40.34 1.02
CA TYR A 251 24.92 -41.27 1.94
C TYR A 251 24.86 -42.72 1.45
N THR A 252 23.76 -43.13 0.83
CA THR A 252 23.57 -44.52 0.38
C THR A 252 24.02 -44.74 -1.05
N GLY A 253 24.21 -43.71 -1.86
CA GLY A 253 24.51 -43.78 -3.30
C GLY A 253 23.43 -44.49 -4.12
N GLN A 254 22.21 -44.67 -3.55
CA GLN A 254 21.07 -45.34 -4.20
C GLN A 254 20.00 -44.30 -4.59
N ASP A 255 19.31 -44.57 -5.71
CA ASP A 255 18.15 -43.81 -6.20
C ASP A 255 16.91 -44.05 -5.35
#